data_89736b387203be2ceedddb9376e19102
#
_entry.id   89736b387203be2ceedddb9376e19102
#
_cell.length_a   1.000
_cell.length_b   1.000
_cell.length_c   1.000
_cell.angle_alpha   90.00
_cell.angle_beta   90.00
_cell.angle_gamma   90.00
#
_symmetry.space_group_name_H-M   'P 1'
#
loop_
_entity.id
_entity.type
_entity.pdbx_description
1 polymer ?
#
loop_
_entity_poly.entity_id
_entity_poly.type
_entity_poly.pdbx_seq_one_letter_code
_entity_poly.pdbx_strand_id
1 'polypeptide(L)'
;MIRALIVVCVFFIFQQITGINIPFYYGPKILATFFQSGHDAVAAAVAGVEVTAILGAVNVIATYFAFRWIDKFGRRPLAMGGYAGMAVFMLVAAAGVAFFTDIPKTVVVMVGFSFFITSFAIGVGGTGWLIQGEVFPTSVRGRAAAIGAAVDWVANFALIEAFPAWQNAWGLAWVMVSFAVLSVVAIGFVFKFLPETKGHSVEEVVQIFEKQAEASKAPV
;
A
#
# COMPACT_ATOMS: atom_id res chain seq x y z
N MET A 1 20.97 -14.19 3.32
CA MET A 1 20.67 -13.33 2.15
C MET A 1 19.38 -13.70 1.40
N ILE A 2 19.13 -14.94 1.02
CA ILE A 2 17.88 -15.35 0.31
C ILE A 2 16.62 -14.99 1.12
N ARG A 3 16.64 -15.23 2.43
CA ARG A 3 15.50 -14.86 3.31
C ARG A 3 15.20 -13.36 3.28
N ALA A 4 16.23 -12.52 3.33
CA ALA A 4 16.06 -11.07 3.23
C ALA A 4 15.41 -10.66 1.90
N LEU A 5 15.84 -11.28 0.79
CA LEU A 5 15.25 -11.05 -0.53
C LEU A 5 13.77 -11.46 -0.56
N ILE A 6 13.44 -12.64 -0.02
CA ILE A 6 12.06 -13.11 0.06
C ILE A 6 11.20 -12.11 0.88
N VAL A 7 11.69 -11.67 2.04
CA VAL A 7 10.94 -10.72 2.89
C VAL A 7 10.72 -9.39 2.17
N VAL A 8 11.72 -8.86 1.49
CA VAL A 8 11.60 -7.63 0.69
C VAL A 8 10.61 -7.81 -0.47
N CYS A 9 10.71 -8.91 -1.22
CA CYS A 9 9.79 -9.20 -2.32
C CYS A 9 8.35 -9.35 -1.82
N VAL A 10 8.12 -10.07 -0.72
CA VAL A 10 6.78 -10.23 -0.13
C VAL A 10 6.25 -8.89 0.39
N PHE A 11 7.11 -8.03 0.96
CA PHE A 11 6.72 -6.68 1.35
C PHE A 11 6.23 -5.87 0.14
N PHE A 12 6.94 -5.90 -0.98
CA PHE A 12 6.52 -5.24 -2.22
C PHE A 12 5.22 -5.82 -2.80
N ILE A 13 5.03 -7.14 -2.72
CA ILE A 13 3.74 -7.73 -3.10
C ILE A 13 2.61 -7.16 -2.24
N PHE A 14 2.76 -7.13 -0.90
CA PHE A 14 1.75 -6.54 -0.02
C PHE A 14 1.55 -5.05 -0.29
N GLN A 15 2.60 -4.31 -0.61
CA GLN A 15 2.52 -2.90 -0.97
C GLN A 15 1.55 -2.67 -2.13
N GLN A 16 1.50 -3.57 -3.11
CA GLN A 16 0.64 -3.45 -4.28
C GLN A 16 -0.75 -4.09 -4.09
N ILE A 17 -0.82 -5.31 -3.55
CA ILE A 17 -2.09 -6.05 -3.45
C ILE A 17 -3.05 -5.46 -2.42
N THR A 18 -2.60 -4.57 -1.53
CA THR A 18 -3.46 -3.77 -0.66
C THR A 18 -4.22 -2.66 -1.38
N GLY A 19 -4.01 -2.48 -2.69
CA GLY A 19 -4.86 -1.68 -3.55
C GLY A 19 -4.49 -0.21 -3.67
N ILE A 20 -3.25 0.19 -3.32
CA ILE A 20 -2.82 1.59 -3.34
C ILE A 20 -3.01 2.27 -4.70
N ASN A 21 -2.78 1.55 -5.77
CA ASN A 21 -2.85 2.11 -7.11
C ASN A 21 -4.28 2.16 -7.68
N ILE A 22 -5.26 1.49 -7.06
CA ILE A 22 -6.64 1.47 -7.54
C ILE A 22 -7.28 2.87 -7.55
N PRO A 23 -7.16 3.71 -6.50
CA PRO A 23 -7.66 5.08 -6.55
C PRO A 23 -7.03 5.94 -7.65
N PHE A 24 -5.81 5.65 -8.09
CA PHE A 24 -5.14 6.41 -9.15
C PHE A 24 -5.49 5.92 -10.55
N TYR A 25 -5.53 4.62 -10.79
CA TYR A 25 -5.82 4.05 -12.11
C TYR A 25 -7.32 4.01 -12.42
N TYR A 26 -8.13 3.65 -11.42
CA TYR A 26 -9.58 3.50 -11.58
C TYR A 26 -10.39 4.60 -10.89
N GLY A 27 -9.73 5.46 -10.11
CA GLY A 27 -10.38 6.57 -9.40
C GLY A 27 -11.23 7.44 -10.32
N PRO A 28 -10.72 7.93 -11.47
CA PRO A 28 -11.52 8.72 -12.39
C PRO A 28 -12.82 8.02 -12.80
N LYS A 29 -12.74 6.72 -13.15
CA LYS A 29 -13.90 5.92 -13.55
C LYS A 29 -14.85 5.65 -12.37
N ILE A 30 -14.34 5.29 -11.21
CA ILE A 30 -15.14 5.03 -10.00
C ILE A 30 -15.87 6.30 -9.58
N LEU A 31 -15.16 7.42 -9.50
CA LEU A 31 -15.72 8.69 -9.06
C LEU A 31 -16.67 9.30 -10.07
N ALA A 32 -16.39 9.15 -11.38
CA ALA A 32 -17.31 9.57 -12.42
C ALA A 32 -18.69 8.93 -12.27
N THR A 33 -18.78 7.67 -11.82
CA THR A 33 -20.08 7.00 -11.61
C THR A 33 -20.91 7.66 -10.49
N PHE A 34 -20.27 8.39 -9.56
CA PHE A 34 -20.97 9.10 -8.49
C PHE A 34 -21.54 10.44 -8.96
N PHE A 35 -21.02 11.00 -10.06
CA PHE A 35 -21.46 12.28 -10.63
C PHE A 35 -22.43 12.13 -11.79
N GLN A 36 -22.73 10.89 -12.24
CA GLN A 36 -23.59 10.66 -13.43
C GLN A 36 -25.08 10.94 -13.23
N SER A 37 -25.52 11.29 -12.03
CA SER A 37 -26.93 11.59 -11.75
C SER A 37 -27.36 12.91 -12.40
N GLY A 38 -27.62 12.89 -13.72
CA GLY A 38 -28.23 13.99 -14.47
C GLY A 38 -27.30 14.90 -15.26
N HIS A 39 -26.03 14.55 -15.45
CA HIS A 39 -25.05 15.35 -16.19
C HIS A 39 -24.49 14.64 -17.42
N ASP A 40 -23.95 15.42 -18.34
CA ASP A 40 -23.21 14.95 -19.51
C ASP A 40 -22.05 14.02 -19.04
N ALA A 41 -21.89 12.88 -19.72
CA ALA A 41 -20.84 11.89 -19.42
C ALA A 41 -19.42 12.49 -19.43
N VAL A 42 -19.19 13.51 -20.25
CA VAL A 42 -17.91 14.22 -20.32
C VAL A 42 -17.68 15.01 -19.03
N ALA A 43 -18.69 15.73 -18.53
CA ALA A 43 -18.58 16.49 -17.29
C ALA A 43 -18.31 15.57 -16.08
N ALA A 44 -18.96 14.40 -16.02
CA ALA A 44 -18.72 13.41 -14.98
C ALA A 44 -17.28 12.82 -15.05
N ALA A 45 -16.77 12.57 -16.25
CA ALA A 45 -15.40 12.10 -16.44
C ALA A 45 -14.37 13.16 -16.01
N VAL A 46 -14.58 14.41 -16.36
CA VAL A 46 -13.72 15.54 -15.94
C VAL A 46 -13.70 15.64 -14.41
N ALA A 47 -14.87 15.63 -13.76
CA ALA A 47 -14.97 15.68 -12.30
C ALA A 47 -14.22 14.50 -11.65
N GLY A 48 -14.32 13.29 -12.21
CA GLY A 48 -13.57 12.12 -11.74
C GLY A 48 -12.06 12.31 -11.81
N VAL A 49 -11.55 12.93 -12.87
CA VAL A 49 -10.12 13.24 -13.04
C VAL A 49 -9.68 14.33 -12.04
N GLU A 50 -10.44 15.40 -11.89
CA GLU A 50 -10.13 16.49 -10.94
C GLU A 50 -10.03 15.97 -9.51
N VAL A 51 -10.98 15.14 -9.10
CA VAL A 51 -10.98 14.54 -7.77
C VAL A 51 -9.78 13.59 -7.59
N THR A 52 -9.41 12.84 -8.62
CA THR A 52 -8.21 11.99 -8.56
C THR A 52 -6.92 12.82 -8.48
N ALA A 53 -6.88 13.98 -9.11
CA ALA A 53 -5.76 14.92 -8.97
C ALA A 53 -5.61 15.43 -7.52
N ILE A 54 -6.71 15.65 -6.80
CA ILE A 54 -6.70 15.99 -5.38
C ILE A 54 -6.05 14.86 -4.56
N LEU A 55 -6.39 13.59 -4.85
CA LEU A 55 -5.76 12.43 -4.20
C LEU A 55 -4.25 12.38 -4.47
N GLY A 56 -3.83 12.74 -5.69
CA GLY A 56 -2.41 12.90 -6.04
C GLY A 56 -1.71 13.98 -5.20
N ALA A 57 -2.34 15.13 -5.03
CA ALA A 57 -1.80 16.21 -4.18
C ALA A 57 -1.70 15.77 -2.71
N VAL A 58 -2.71 15.06 -2.18
CA VAL A 58 -2.67 14.46 -0.84
C VAL A 58 -1.49 13.51 -0.69
N ASN A 59 -1.25 12.66 -1.70
CA ASN A 59 -0.11 11.73 -1.71
C ASN A 59 1.24 12.47 -1.62
N VAL A 60 1.44 13.52 -2.42
CA VAL A 60 2.68 14.33 -2.42
C VAL A 60 2.91 14.96 -1.04
N ILE A 61 1.88 15.58 -0.47
CA ILE A 61 1.96 16.22 0.85
C ILE A 61 2.27 15.17 1.93
N ALA A 62 1.58 14.03 1.92
CA ALA A 62 1.81 12.95 2.87
C ALA A 62 3.24 12.37 2.75
N THR A 63 3.75 12.21 1.53
CA THR A 63 5.12 11.75 1.27
C THR A 63 6.17 12.71 1.83
N TYR A 64 5.93 14.02 1.79
CA TYR A 64 6.82 15.00 2.43
C TYR A 64 6.95 14.74 3.94
N PHE A 65 5.84 14.47 4.63
CA PHE A 65 5.87 14.12 6.05
C PHE A 65 6.52 12.75 6.32
N ALA A 66 6.36 11.80 5.40
CA ALA A 66 6.98 10.49 5.49
C ALA A 66 8.51 10.59 5.63
N PHE A 67 9.17 11.42 4.81
CA PHE A 67 10.62 11.65 4.90
C PHE A 67 11.08 12.21 6.27
N ARG A 68 10.22 12.97 6.94
CA ARG A 68 10.51 13.51 8.27
C ARG A 68 10.34 12.47 9.38
N TRP A 69 9.44 11.53 9.19
CA TRP A 69 9.03 10.61 10.24
C TRP A 69 9.73 9.27 10.20
N ILE A 70 10.21 8.85 9.02
CA ILE A 70 10.81 7.52 8.85
C ILE A 70 12.06 7.32 9.70
N ASP A 71 12.89 8.35 9.87
CA ASP A 71 14.07 8.30 10.72
C ASP A 71 13.75 8.51 12.22
N LYS A 72 12.57 9.08 12.51
CA LYS A 72 12.13 9.30 13.89
C LYS A 72 11.52 8.04 14.51
N PHE A 73 10.61 7.36 13.78
CA PHE A 73 9.82 6.25 14.31
C PHE A 73 10.39 4.86 13.98
N GLY A 74 11.21 4.75 12.94
CA GLY A 74 11.71 3.48 12.43
C GLY A 74 10.82 2.87 11.35
N ARG A 75 11.40 1.90 10.63
CA ARG A 75 10.76 1.34 9.42
C ARG A 75 9.61 0.40 9.76
N ARG A 76 9.80 -0.48 10.73
CA ARG A 76 8.81 -1.48 11.14
C ARG A 76 7.56 -0.89 11.80
N PRO A 77 7.64 -0.02 12.83
CA PRO A 77 6.46 0.62 13.42
C PRO A 77 5.70 1.47 12.41
N LEU A 78 6.44 2.17 11.53
CA LEU A 78 5.82 3.03 10.53
C LEU A 78 5.04 2.21 9.49
N ALA A 79 5.60 1.09 9.02
CA ALA A 79 4.91 0.18 8.11
C ALA A 79 3.64 -0.43 8.75
N MET A 80 3.74 -0.87 10.01
CA MET A 80 2.58 -1.42 10.75
C MET A 80 1.48 -0.37 10.92
N GLY A 81 1.85 0.85 11.34
CA GLY A 81 0.91 1.97 11.46
C GLY A 81 0.28 2.36 10.13
N GLY A 82 1.08 2.37 9.06
CA GLY A 82 0.61 2.62 7.69
C GLY A 82 -0.44 1.60 7.25
N TYR A 83 -0.13 0.31 7.35
CA TYR A 83 -1.10 -0.74 7.02
C TYR A 83 -2.36 -0.72 7.91
N ALA A 84 -2.23 -0.38 9.19
CA ALA A 84 -3.38 -0.22 10.09
C ALA A 84 -4.29 0.92 9.63
N GLY A 85 -3.73 2.09 9.33
CA GLY A 85 -4.48 3.21 8.75
C GLY A 85 -5.12 2.85 7.41
N MET A 86 -4.38 2.16 6.53
CA MET A 86 -4.91 1.66 5.25
C MET A 86 -6.12 0.76 5.46
N ALA A 87 -6.06 -0.19 6.39
CA ALA A 87 -7.18 -1.08 6.70
C ALA A 87 -8.41 -0.30 7.16
N VAL A 88 -8.24 0.60 8.13
CA VAL A 88 -9.34 1.41 8.68
C VAL A 88 -9.99 2.29 7.61
N PHE A 89 -9.19 3.05 6.87
CA PHE A 89 -9.73 4.02 5.92
C PHE A 89 -10.26 3.37 4.64
N MET A 90 -9.77 2.20 4.27
CA MET A 90 -10.38 1.42 3.19
C MET A 90 -11.75 0.86 3.61
N LEU A 91 -11.95 0.48 4.89
CA LEU A 91 -13.28 0.14 5.41
C LEU A 91 -14.23 1.34 5.45
N VAL A 92 -13.72 2.54 5.76
CA VAL A 92 -14.51 3.78 5.66
C VAL A 92 -14.97 4.01 4.23
N ALA A 93 -14.09 3.84 3.24
CA ALA A 93 -14.46 3.96 1.82
C ALA A 93 -15.48 2.88 1.40
N ALA A 94 -15.29 1.63 1.86
CA ALA A 94 -16.23 0.54 1.61
C ALA A 94 -17.62 0.84 2.19
N ALA A 95 -17.69 1.36 3.42
CA ALA A 95 -18.93 1.80 4.06
C ALA A 95 -19.59 2.95 3.27
N GLY A 96 -18.79 3.90 2.75
CA GLY A 96 -19.25 4.94 1.86
C GLY A 96 -19.98 4.41 0.63
N VAL A 97 -19.41 3.37 0.00
CA VAL A 97 -20.01 2.72 -1.17
C VAL A 97 -21.26 1.92 -0.79
N ALA A 98 -21.26 1.24 0.36
CA ALA A 98 -22.30 0.30 0.74
C ALA A 98 -23.56 0.98 1.32
N PHE A 99 -23.41 2.04 2.12
CA PHE A 99 -24.48 2.58 2.94
C PHE A 99 -24.93 3.98 2.56
N PHE A 100 -24.20 4.68 1.68
CA PHE A 100 -24.53 6.04 1.30
C PHE A 100 -24.86 6.15 -0.20
N THR A 101 -25.65 7.17 -0.54
CA THR A 101 -25.98 7.53 -1.93
C THR A 101 -25.56 8.99 -2.18
N ASP A 102 -25.52 9.38 -3.44
CA ASP A 102 -25.31 10.76 -3.91
C ASP A 102 -24.08 11.45 -3.30
N ILE A 103 -24.22 12.71 -2.87
CA ILE A 103 -23.15 13.53 -2.32
C ILE A 103 -22.49 12.91 -1.07
N PRO A 104 -23.24 12.42 -0.06
CA PRO A 104 -22.65 11.75 1.10
C PRO A 104 -21.75 10.56 0.74
N LYS A 105 -22.13 9.76 -0.25
CA LYS A 105 -21.30 8.66 -0.75
C LYS A 105 -19.96 9.17 -1.26
N THR A 106 -19.97 10.17 -2.13
CA THR A 106 -18.76 10.76 -2.70
C THR A 106 -17.84 11.30 -1.60
N VAL A 107 -18.39 12.05 -0.65
CA VAL A 107 -17.61 12.62 0.46
C VAL A 107 -16.97 11.54 1.32
N VAL A 108 -17.71 10.52 1.74
CA VAL A 108 -17.18 9.43 2.60
C VAL A 108 -16.11 8.63 1.87
N VAL A 109 -16.32 8.30 0.60
CA VAL A 109 -15.32 7.58 -0.21
C VAL A 109 -14.06 8.42 -0.40
N MET A 110 -14.21 9.72 -0.66
CA MET A 110 -13.06 10.63 -0.81
C MET A 110 -12.25 10.77 0.47
N VAL A 111 -12.91 10.90 1.62
CA VAL A 111 -12.26 10.92 2.94
C VAL A 111 -11.52 9.60 3.16
N GLY A 112 -12.19 8.46 2.91
CA GLY A 112 -11.58 7.14 3.02
C GLY A 112 -10.32 7.00 2.14
N PHE A 113 -10.41 7.33 0.85
CA PHE A 113 -9.27 7.27 -0.06
C PHE A 113 -8.14 8.24 0.32
N SER A 114 -8.47 9.47 0.73
CA SER A 114 -7.45 10.45 1.12
C SER A 114 -6.63 9.98 2.30
N PHE A 115 -7.27 9.47 3.34
CA PHE A 115 -6.56 8.95 4.53
C PHE A 115 -5.92 7.59 4.29
N PHE A 116 -6.49 6.74 3.43
CA PHE A 116 -5.85 5.51 2.96
C PHE A 116 -4.53 5.79 2.25
N ILE A 117 -4.53 6.73 1.30
CA ILE A 117 -3.34 7.16 0.56
C ILE A 117 -2.33 7.83 1.50
N THR A 118 -2.79 8.66 2.44
CA THR A 118 -1.94 9.27 3.45
C THR A 118 -1.25 8.22 4.32
N SER A 119 -1.99 7.23 4.79
CA SER A 119 -1.47 6.12 5.60
C SER A 119 -0.42 5.30 4.84
N PHE A 120 -0.69 5.02 3.56
CA PHE A 120 0.27 4.38 2.67
C PHE A 120 1.53 5.22 2.48
N ALA A 121 1.38 6.48 2.10
CA ALA A 121 2.50 7.36 1.79
C ALA A 121 3.45 7.53 2.98
N ILE A 122 2.89 7.70 4.18
CA ILE A 122 3.67 7.87 5.41
C ILE A 122 4.31 6.57 5.86
N GLY A 123 3.57 5.46 5.82
CA GLY A 123 3.99 4.22 6.50
C GLY A 123 4.60 3.17 5.58
N VAL A 124 4.09 3.01 4.37
CA VAL A 124 4.39 1.86 3.52
C VAL A 124 5.20 2.25 2.29
N GLY A 125 4.81 3.32 1.62
CA GLY A 125 5.31 3.69 0.29
C GLY A 125 6.83 3.84 0.21
N GLY A 126 7.42 4.67 1.08
CA GLY A 126 8.87 4.86 1.14
C GLY A 126 9.63 3.74 1.84
N THR A 127 8.95 3.03 2.76
CA THR A 127 9.57 2.07 3.67
C THR A 127 10.18 0.88 2.91
N GLY A 128 9.47 0.32 1.91
CA GLY A 128 9.97 -0.81 1.11
C GLY A 128 11.26 -0.46 0.36
N TRP A 129 11.31 0.71 -0.26
CA TRP A 129 12.46 1.19 -1.00
C TRP A 129 13.68 1.45 -0.12
N LEU A 130 13.47 1.95 1.10
CA LEU A 130 14.54 2.13 2.07
C LEU A 130 15.06 0.79 2.60
N ILE A 131 14.18 -0.10 3.02
CA ILE A 131 14.54 -1.42 3.55
C ILE A 131 15.41 -2.19 2.54
N GLN A 132 15.06 -2.22 1.25
CA GLN A 132 15.90 -2.89 0.26
C GLN A 132 17.29 -2.26 0.12
N GLY A 133 17.43 -0.97 0.39
CA GLY A 133 18.74 -0.29 0.43
C GLY A 133 19.56 -0.63 1.67
N GLU A 134 18.91 -0.90 2.79
CA GLU A 134 19.51 -1.14 4.10
C GLU A 134 19.84 -2.61 4.38
N VAL A 135 19.16 -3.53 3.70
CA VAL A 135 19.25 -4.99 3.98
C VAL A 135 20.33 -5.68 3.15
N PHE A 136 20.74 -5.11 2.01
CA PHE A 136 21.67 -5.78 1.11
C PHE A 136 23.06 -5.12 1.09
N PRO A 137 24.13 -5.91 1.22
CA PRO A 137 25.50 -5.45 1.01
C PRO A 137 25.70 -4.83 -0.38
N THR A 138 26.61 -3.88 -0.50
CA THR A 138 26.85 -3.11 -1.73
C THR A 138 27.11 -4.01 -2.95
N SER A 139 27.78 -5.15 -2.78
CA SER A 139 28.11 -6.09 -3.84
C SER A 139 26.91 -6.73 -4.56
N VAL A 140 25.74 -6.83 -3.88
CA VAL A 140 24.53 -7.47 -4.42
C VAL A 140 23.33 -6.55 -4.42
N ARG A 141 23.42 -5.37 -3.79
CA ARG A 141 22.31 -4.42 -3.59
C ARG A 141 21.60 -4.08 -4.90
N GLY A 142 22.34 -3.78 -5.96
CA GLY A 142 21.76 -3.42 -7.25
C GLY A 142 20.91 -4.54 -7.85
N ARG A 143 21.38 -5.80 -7.77
CA ARG A 143 20.64 -6.96 -8.27
C ARG A 143 19.39 -7.24 -7.42
N ALA A 144 19.53 -7.18 -6.10
CA ALA A 144 18.41 -7.38 -5.18
C ALA A 144 17.34 -6.30 -5.35
N ALA A 145 17.76 -5.04 -5.51
CA ALA A 145 16.86 -3.92 -5.78
C ALA A 145 16.11 -4.07 -7.12
N ALA A 146 16.79 -4.52 -8.17
CA ALA A 146 16.16 -4.80 -9.46
C ALA A 146 15.10 -5.91 -9.37
N ILE A 147 15.38 -7.00 -8.62
CA ILE A 147 14.41 -8.07 -8.38
C ILE A 147 13.21 -7.54 -7.57
N GLY A 148 13.46 -6.80 -6.49
CA GLY A 148 12.40 -6.21 -5.67
C GLY A 148 11.48 -5.29 -6.49
N ALA A 149 12.07 -4.39 -7.28
CA ALA A 149 11.33 -3.51 -8.18
C ALA A 149 10.52 -4.29 -9.24
N ALA A 150 11.11 -5.34 -9.84
CA ALA A 150 10.39 -6.18 -10.79
C ALA A 150 9.18 -6.87 -10.16
N VAL A 151 9.34 -7.42 -8.94
CA VAL A 151 8.25 -8.04 -8.19
C VAL A 151 7.14 -7.02 -7.86
N ASP A 152 7.52 -5.82 -7.43
CA ASP A 152 6.58 -4.71 -7.15
C ASP A 152 5.72 -4.39 -8.37
N TRP A 153 6.34 -4.15 -9.52
CA TRP A 153 5.63 -3.81 -10.75
C TRP A 153 4.81 -4.97 -11.33
N VAL A 154 5.27 -6.21 -11.22
CA VAL A 154 4.49 -7.39 -11.62
C VAL A 154 3.27 -7.56 -10.71
N ALA A 155 3.40 -7.37 -9.40
CA ALA A 155 2.28 -7.42 -8.48
C ALA A 155 1.26 -6.30 -8.76
N ASN A 156 1.75 -5.08 -9.05
CA ASN A 156 0.89 -3.95 -9.47
C ASN A 156 0.13 -4.27 -10.76
N PHE A 157 0.82 -4.75 -11.79
CA PHE A 157 0.20 -5.13 -13.06
C PHE A 157 -0.88 -6.19 -12.86
N ALA A 158 -0.56 -7.26 -12.13
CA ALA A 158 -1.51 -8.34 -11.86
C ALA A 158 -2.77 -7.86 -11.12
N LEU A 159 -2.60 -6.96 -10.15
CA LEU A 159 -3.73 -6.39 -9.42
C LEU A 159 -4.60 -5.52 -10.33
N ILE A 160 -3.99 -4.63 -11.13
CA ILE A 160 -4.72 -3.71 -12.01
C ILE A 160 -5.51 -4.50 -13.04
N GLU A 161 -4.94 -5.53 -13.65
CA GLU A 161 -5.63 -6.39 -14.63
C GLU A 161 -6.76 -7.20 -13.98
N ALA A 162 -6.57 -7.68 -12.75
CA ALA A 162 -7.57 -8.46 -12.03
C ALA A 162 -8.74 -7.61 -11.49
N PHE A 163 -8.51 -6.33 -11.21
CA PHE A 163 -9.47 -5.47 -10.52
C PHE A 163 -10.84 -5.36 -11.21
N PRO A 164 -10.97 -5.15 -12.56
CA PRO A 164 -12.28 -5.06 -13.17
C PRO A 164 -13.10 -6.35 -13.04
N ALA A 165 -12.47 -7.51 -13.22
CA ALA A 165 -13.14 -8.79 -13.05
C ALA A 165 -13.57 -9.02 -11.60
N TRP A 166 -12.71 -8.66 -10.65
CA TRP A 166 -12.97 -8.75 -9.22
C TRP A 166 -14.12 -7.81 -8.79
N GLN A 167 -14.09 -6.56 -9.26
CA GLN A 167 -15.16 -5.59 -9.02
C GLN A 167 -16.50 -6.04 -9.61
N ASN A 168 -16.51 -6.63 -10.81
CA ASN A 168 -17.73 -7.14 -11.43
C ASN A 168 -18.31 -8.34 -10.70
N ALA A 169 -17.46 -9.21 -10.13
CA ALA A 169 -17.90 -10.41 -9.42
C ALA A 169 -18.41 -10.12 -8.01
N TRP A 170 -17.74 -9.24 -7.26
CA TRP A 170 -18.00 -9.01 -5.83
C TRP A 170 -18.60 -7.64 -5.51
N GLY A 171 -18.54 -6.72 -6.45
CA GLY A 171 -18.90 -5.31 -6.23
C GLY A 171 -17.80 -4.51 -5.54
N LEU A 172 -17.80 -3.21 -5.76
CA LEU A 172 -16.74 -2.30 -5.32
C LEU A 172 -16.53 -2.33 -3.79
N ALA A 173 -17.62 -2.34 -3.01
CA ALA A 173 -17.53 -2.34 -1.54
C ALA A 173 -16.78 -3.57 -1.01
N TRP A 174 -17.08 -4.77 -1.52
CA TRP A 174 -16.42 -6.00 -1.09
C TRP A 174 -14.96 -6.09 -1.53
N VAL A 175 -14.63 -5.54 -2.68
CA VAL A 175 -13.22 -5.42 -3.11
C VAL A 175 -12.45 -4.51 -2.15
N MET A 176 -13.03 -3.39 -1.73
CA MET A 176 -12.43 -2.51 -0.72
C MET A 176 -12.26 -3.21 0.65
N VAL A 177 -13.25 -4.00 1.08
CA VAL A 177 -13.12 -4.84 2.28
C VAL A 177 -11.96 -5.83 2.14
N SER A 178 -11.79 -6.44 0.96
CA SER A 178 -10.66 -7.35 0.71
C SER A 178 -9.31 -6.66 0.83
N PHE A 179 -9.17 -5.42 0.36
CA PHE A 179 -7.94 -4.63 0.54
C PHE A 179 -7.68 -4.31 2.01
N ALA A 180 -8.72 -4.04 2.80
CA ALA A 180 -8.58 -3.85 4.23
C ALA A 180 -8.10 -5.14 4.92
N VAL A 181 -8.66 -6.30 4.57
CA VAL A 181 -8.22 -7.60 5.09
C VAL A 181 -6.76 -7.88 4.71
N LEU A 182 -6.37 -7.64 3.46
CA LEU A 182 -4.99 -7.81 3.01
C LEU A 182 -4.03 -6.87 3.75
N SER A 183 -4.46 -5.65 4.09
CA SER A 183 -3.68 -4.74 4.92
C SER A 183 -3.47 -5.28 6.35
N VAL A 184 -4.48 -5.92 6.94
CA VAL A 184 -4.35 -6.59 8.25
C VAL A 184 -3.39 -7.79 8.16
N VAL A 185 -3.47 -8.58 7.09
CA VAL A 185 -2.52 -9.69 6.85
C VAL A 185 -1.09 -9.15 6.69
N ALA A 186 -0.92 -8.02 5.99
CA ALA A 186 0.36 -7.36 5.85
C ALA A 186 0.94 -6.90 7.19
N ILE A 187 0.12 -6.42 8.14
CA ILE A 187 0.58 -6.12 9.51
C ILE A 187 1.16 -7.38 10.17
N GLY A 188 0.46 -8.51 10.08
CA GLY A 188 0.95 -9.79 10.61
C GLY A 188 2.27 -10.21 9.99
N PHE A 189 2.40 -10.03 8.68
CA PHE A 189 3.65 -10.29 7.97
C PHE A 189 4.79 -9.38 8.45
N VAL A 190 4.57 -8.06 8.51
CA VAL A 190 5.56 -7.08 8.99
C VAL A 190 5.96 -7.39 10.43
N PHE A 191 4.99 -7.66 11.29
CA PHE A 191 5.24 -8.01 12.69
C PHE A 191 6.14 -9.23 12.85
N LYS A 192 5.93 -10.26 12.03
CA LYS A 192 6.63 -11.55 12.19
C LYS A 192 7.99 -11.60 11.46
N PHE A 193 8.08 -10.97 10.28
CA PHE A 193 9.20 -11.23 9.37
C PHE A 193 10.10 -10.01 9.12
N LEU A 194 9.57 -8.78 9.28
CA LEU A 194 10.35 -7.58 9.03
C LEU A 194 11.06 -7.14 10.33
N PRO A 195 12.39 -7.21 10.40
CA PRO A 195 13.12 -6.62 11.53
C PRO A 195 13.11 -5.09 11.45
N GLU A 196 13.35 -4.44 12.58
CA GLU A 196 13.64 -3.01 12.57
C GLU A 196 15.08 -2.79 12.07
N THR A 197 15.22 -1.92 11.08
CA THR A 197 16.53 -1.62 10.48
C THR A 197 17.13 -0.30 10.96
N LYS A 198 16.31 0.53 11.63
CA LYS A 198 16.77 1.82 12.12
C LYS A 198 17.93 1.69 13.09
N GLY A 199 19.02 2.41 12.80
CA GLY A 199 20.20 2.48 13.67
C GLY A 199 21.13 1.28 13.59
N HIS A 200 20.87 0.31 12.71
CA HIS A 200 21.72 -0.84 12.45
C HIS A 200 22.52 -0.65 11.18
N SER A 201 23.77 -1.16 11.20
CA SER A 201 24.56 -1.30 9.97
C SER A 201 23.99 -2.41 9.08
N VAL A 202 24.32 -2.39 7.78
CA VAL A 202 23.87 -3.41 6.83
C VAL A 202 24.31 -4.81 7.29
N GLU A 203 25.53 -4.93 7.83
CA GLU A 203 26.11 -6.17 8.34
C GLU A 203 25.30 -6.71 9.53
N GLU A 204 24.89 -5.84 10.45
CA GLU A 204 24.03 -6.21 11.59
C GLU A 204 22.65 -6.67 11.14
N VAL A 205 22.05 -5.97 10.19
CA VAL A 205 20.74 -6.36 9.63
C VAL A 205 20.81 -7.73 8.97
N VAL A 206 21.88 -8.03 8.22
CA VAL A 206 22.09 -9.37 7.62
C VAL A 206 22.17 -10.44 8.72
N GLN A 207 22.91 -10.18 9.81
CA GLN A 207 23.00 -11.12 10.94
C GLN A 207 21.64 -11.34 11.64
N ILE A 208 20.82 -10.30 11.75
CA ILE A 208 19.45 -10.41 12.31
C ILE A 208 18.63 -11.38 11.46
N PHE A 209 18.67 -11.26 10.12
CA PHE A 209 17.97 -12.17 9.23
C PHE A 209 18.49 -13.61 9.30
N GLU A 210 19.79 -13.80 9.48
CA GLU A 210 20.40 -15.12 9.63
C GLU A 210 19.98 -15.79 10.94
N LYS A 211 20.06 -15.08 12.08
CA LYS A 211 19.58 -15.57 13.38
C LYS A 211 18.10 -15.94 13.36
N GLN A 212 17.25 -15.11 12.72
CA GLN A 212 15.84 -15.44 12.53
C GLN A 212 15.61 -16.68 11.66
N ALA A 213 16.51 -16.93 10.69
CA ALA A 213 16.46 -18.13 9.85
C ALA A 213 16.81 -19.38 10.64
N GLU A 214 17.81 -19.32 11.51
CA GLU A 214 18.24 -20.43 12.37
C GLU A 214 17.19 -20.76 13.43
N ALA A 215 16.62 -19.75 14.09
CA ALA A 215 15.55 -19.93 15.05
C ALA A 215 14.29 -20.58 14.44
N SER A 216 14.03 -20.34 13.16
CA SER A 216 12.93 -20.98 12.41
C SER A 216 13.18 -22.43 12.01
N LYS A 217 14.44 -22.92 12.10
CA LYS A 217 14.84 -24.30 11.78
C LYS A 217 15.02 -25.18 13.01
N ALA A 218 15.06 -24.60 14.22
CA ALA A 218 15.14 -25.36 15.45
C ALA A 218 13.85 -26.16 15.64
N PRO A 219 13.92 -27.50 15.80
CA PRO A 219 12.72 -28.29 16.08
C PRO A 219 12.14 -27.90 17.42
N VAL A 220 10.81 -27.85 17.48
CA VAL A 220 10.02 -27.71 18.73
C VAL A 220 10.12 -28.99 19.54
#